data_7fae46e28a65bdb3aadae05080026a8b
#
_entry.id   7fae46e28a65bdb3aadae05080026a8b
#
_cell.length_a   1.000
_cell.length_b   1.000
_cell.length_c   1.000
_cell.angle_alpha   90.00
_cell.angle_beta   90.00
_cell.angle_gamma   90.00
#
_symmetry.space_group_name_H-M   'P 1'
#
loop_
_entity.id
_entity.type
_entity.pdbx_description
1 polymer ?
#
loop_
_entity_poly.entity_id
_entity_poly.type
_entity_poly.pdbx_seq_one_letter_code
_entity_poly.pdbx_strand_id
1 'polypeptide(L)'
;MKYHSLLKNLFYATFSIMALNFSGVTMAQNTMNDIYVINLSSNNAICGVKINELLVSDNTMAAEGSYSTGQNISSILANGKNTLGIIMFNGSVFTGEEKLTPDMWCEVELKKLSANGDNTLISGLRLNGNNDGKMVVSDKYQNNSEQIYFGGPSRDSEFDVLEAKNQFNIQGLPQWQWGKATPVTEDDIPKIRAFYAKLRQAFIDKNLDKLKTMGKISWEEMAYADNGSPDIFWKSLNFQERLEQGYRPNPISWEKYILSTYLNHRIFRYEAGFERLSPIELVSPEGKNYFYNPYLSIIDGKVTIVR
;
A
#
# COMPACT_ATOMS: atom_id res chain seq x y z
N MET A 1 40.22 41.40 -79.02
CA MET A 1 41.67 41.10 -78.79
C MET A 1 41.85 40.45 -77.43
N LYS A 2 42.37 39.19 -77.46
CA LYS A 2 43.13 38.49 -76.42
C LYS A 2 42.43 38.27 -75.07
N TYR A 3 42.00 36.98 -74.77
CA TYR A 3 42.69 35.85 -74.12
C TYR A 3 43.18 36.10 -72.67
N HIS A 4 42.69 35.38 -71.69
CA HIS A 4 43.12 34.12 -71.11
C HIS A 4 42.14 33.78 -69.97
N SER A 5 41.46 32.67 -69.94
CA SER A 5 41.75 31.32 -69.48
C SER A 5 42.51 31.26 -68.13
N LEU A 6 41.87 30.73 -67.10
CA LEU A 6 42.49 29.71 -66.26
C LEU A 6 41.58 29.18 -65.19
N LEU A 7 41.32 27.92 -65.41
CA LEU A 7 41.23 26.82 -64.45
C LEU A 7 40.29 26.88 -63.22
N LYS A 8 39.31 26.08 -63.43
CA LYS A 8 38.46 25.43 -62.46
C LYS A 8 39.30 24.66 -61.43
N ASN A 9 38.99 24.81 -60.17
CA ASN A 9 39.20 23.76 -59.19
C ASN A 9 37.86 23.47 -58.51
N LEU A 10 37.32 22.33 -58.88
CA LEU A 10 36.13 21.72 -58.32
C LEU A 10 36.56 21.13 -56.98
N PHE A 11 36.12 21.73 -55.87
CA PHE A 11 36.16 21.05 -54.56
C PHE A 11 34.77 20.40 -54.37
N TYR A 12 34.70 19.11 -54.59
CA TYR A 12 33.62 18.28 -54.14
C TYR A 12 33.78 18.07 -52.61
N ALA A 13 33.05 18.84 -51.81
CA ALA A 13 32.82 18.53 -50.42
C ALA A 13 31.75 17.43 -50.36
N THR A 14 32.17 16.20 -50.22
CA THR A 14 31.31 15.09 -49.86
C THR A 14 30.81 15.28 -48.44
N PHE A 15 29.59 15.79 -48.28
CA PHE A 15 28.88 15.80 -47.02
C PHE A 15 28.45 14.34 -46.74
N SER A 16 29.26 13.63 -45.96
CA SER A 16 28.82 12.35 -45.35
C SER A 16 27.78 12.65 -44.29
N ILE A 17 26.52 12.48 -44.64
CA ILE A 17 25.40 12.45 -43.67
C ILE A 17 25.60 11.18 -42.85
N MET A 18 26.24 11.31 -41.69
CA MET A 18 26.20 10.29 -40.65
C MET A 18 24.75 10.28 -40.12
N ALA A 19 23.92 9.38 -40.65
CA ALA A 19 22.67 9.03 -40.05
C ALA A 19 22.95 8.39 -38.67
N LEU A 20 22.92 9.22 -37.63
CA LEU A 20 22.80 8.74 -36.24
C LEU A 20 21.49 7.98 -36.13
N ASN A 21 21.56 6.67 -36.31
CA ASN A 21 20.53 5.76 -35.88
C ASN A 21 20.41 5.90 -34.35
N PHE A 22 19.61 6.84 -33.89
CA PHE A 22 19.03 6.75 -32.55
C PHE A 22 18.13 5.52 -32.54
N SER A 23 18.74 4.36 -32.29
CA SER A 23 18.00 3.23 -31.78
C SER A 23 17.42 3.68 -30.45
N GLY A 24 16.23 4.23 -30.50
CA GLY A 24 15.41 4.41 -29.31
C GLY A 24 15.26 3.03 -28.71
N VAL A 25 16.06 2.75 -27.67
CA VAL A 25 15.78 1.64 -26.79
C VAL A 25 14.47 2.02 -26.12
N THR A 26 13.37 1.64 -26.75
CA THR A 26 12.10 1.47 -26.05
C THR A 26 12.41 0.46 -24.98
N MET A 27 12.68 0.91 -23.76
CA MET A 27 12.61 0.05 -22.60
C MET A 27 11.20 -0.53 -22.66
N ALA A 28 11.08 -1.78 -23.06
CA ALA A 28 9.85 -2.52 -22.89
C ALA A 28 9.54 -2.40 -21.40
N GLN A 29 8.47 -1.69 -21.10
CA GLN A 29 8.02 -1.53 -19.73
C GLN A 29 7.68 -2.96 -19.30
N ASN A 30 8.55 -3.58 -18.49
CA ASN A 30 8.31 -4.91 -17.96
C ASN A 30 7.00 -4.82 -17.17
N THR A 31 5.93 -5.34 -17.74
CA THR A 31 4.61 -5.41 -17.11
C THR A 31 4.47 -6.71 -16.36
N MET A 32 3.71 -6.72 -15.27
CA MET A 32 3.31 -7.95 -14.61
C MET A 32 2.27 -8.67 -15.48
N ASN A 33 2.48 -9.96 -15.72
CA ASN A 33 1.51 -10.80 -16.43
C ASN A 33 0.29 -11.13 -15.56
N ASP A 34 0.52 -11.29 -14.27
CA ASP A 34 -0.49 -11.62 -13.28
C ASP A 34 -0.52 -10.52 -12.21
N ILE A 35 -1.69 -9.97 -11.93
CA ILE A 35 -1.92 -9.08 -10.80
C ILE A 35 -2.85 -9.76 -9.78
N TYR A 36 -2.68 -9.41 -8.51
CA TYR A 36 -3.45 -9.98 -7.41
C TYR A 36 -4.30 -8.89 -6.78
N VAL A 37 -5.60 -9.14 -6.75
CA VAL A 37 -6.60 -8.18 -6.29
C VAL A 37 -7.40 -8.79 -5.15
N ILE A 38 -7.59 -8.04 -4.06
CA ILE A 38 -8.62 -8.35 -3.07
C ILE A 38 -9.90 -7.61 -3.42
N ASN A 39 -11.04 -8.27 -3.20
CA ASN A 39 -12.35 -7.65 -3.15
C ASN A 39 -12.87 -7.77 -1.72
N LEU A 40 -13.03 -6.66 -1.02
CA LEU A 40 -13.72 -6.60 0.26
C LEU A 40 -15.17 -6.22 0.00
N SER A 41 -16.08 -7.01 0.55
CA SER A 41 -17.50 -6.70 0.59
C SER A 41 -18.05 -6.88 1.99
N SER A 42 -19.02 -6.08 2.39
CA SER A 42 -19.63 -6.15 3.70
C SER A 42 -21.10 -5.71 3.66
N ASN A 43 -21.84 -6.05 4.69
CA ASN A 43 -23.16 -5.53 4.94
C ASN A 43 -23.34 -5.29 6.44
N ASN A 44 -23.69 -4.05 6.81
CA ASN A 44 -23.95 -3.62 8.20
C ASN A 44 -22.86 -4.08 9.20
N ALA A 45 -21.59 -4.15 8.77
CA ALA A 45 -20.48 -4.64 9.59
C ALA A 45 -19.22 -3.83 9.34
N ILE A 46 -18.40 -3.69 10.38
CA ILE A 46 -17.07 -3.11 10.27
C ILE A 46 -16.07 -4.23 10.01
N CYS A 47 -15.36 -4.11 8.91
CA CYS A 47 -14.48 -5.13 8.38
C CYS A 47 -13.07 -4.58 8.13
N GLY A 48 -12.07 -5.43 8.33
CA GLY A 48 -10.70 -5.17 7.93
C GLY A 48 -10.12 -6.36 7.19
N VAL A 49 -9.27 -6.12 6.21
CA VAL A 49 -8.54 -7.15 5.47
C VAL A 49 -7.07 -7.01 5.73
N LYS A 50 -6.42 -8.12 6.06
CA LYS A 50 -4.98 -8.21 6.23
C LYS A 50 -4.34 -9.11 5.18
N ILE A 51 -3.20 -8.68 4.68
CA ILE A 51 -2.27 -9.50 3.90
C ILE A 51 -0.95 -9.53 4.64
N ASN A 52 -0.49 -10.73 5.01
CA ASN A 52 0.77 -10.90 5.75
C ASN A 52 0.83 -9.98 7.00
N GLU A 53 -0.28 -9.90 7.75
CA GLU A 53 -0.53 -9.04 8.93
C GLU A 53 -0.65 -7.53 8.63
N LEU A 54 -0.35 -7.05 7.43
CA LEU A 54 -0.58 -5.67 7.02
C LEU A 54 -2.08 -5.42 6.81
N LEU A 55 -2.67 -4.45 7.49
CA LEU A 55 -4.01 -3.98 7.17
C LEU A 55 -3.96 -3.27 5.82
N VAL A 56 -4.68 -3.82 4.84
CA VAL A 56 -4.64 -3.35 3.45
C VAL A 56 -5.93 -2.69 3.01
N SER A 57 -7.03 -3.03 3.64
CA SER A 57 -8.35 -2.45 3.35
C SER A 57 -9.25 -2.54 4.57
N ASP A 58 -10.12 -1.57 4.75
CA ASP A 58 -11.19 -1.57 5.74
C ASP A 58 -12.37 -0.72 5.25
N ASN A 59 -13.49 -0.79 5.97
CA ASN A 59 -14.68 0.02 5.73
C ASN A 59 -15.11 0.83 6.96
N THR A 60 -14.20 1.19 7.85
CA THR A 60 -14.50 1.95 9.09
C THR A 60 -15.29 3.24 8.83
N MET A 61 -15.08 3.86 7.67
CA MET A 61 -15.79 5.08 7.25
C MET A 61 -17.15 4.82 6.59
N ALA A 62 -17.54 3.53 6.38
CA ALA A 62 -18.76 3.11 5.70
C ALA A 62 -19.32 1.84 6.34
N ALA A 63 -19.55 1.89 7.65
CA ALA A 63 -19.96 0.71 8.45
C ALA A 63 -21.42 0.31 8.23
N GLU A 64 -22.28 1.26 7.85
CA GLU A 64 -23.71 1.04 7.63
C GLU A 64 -24.00 0.69 6.17
N GLY A 65 -24.95 -0.23 5.97
CA GLY A 65 -25.38 -0.68 4.64
C GLY A 65 -24.36 -1.59 3.96
N SER A 66 -24.48 -1.70 2.65
CA SER A 66 -23.59 -2.53 1.84
C SER A 66 -22.39 -1.74 1.36
N TYR A 67 -21.20 -2.34 1.50
CA TYR A 67 -19.94 -1.78 1.03
C TYR A 67 -19.23 -2.78 0.12
N SER A 68 -18.53 -2.29 -0.90
CA SER A 68 -17.66 -3.10 -1.75
C SER A 68 -16.52 -2.26 -2.30
N THR A 69 -15.31 -2.81 -2.26
CA THR A 69 -14.11 -2.19 -2.83
C THR A 69 -13.15 -3.25 -3.36
N GLY A 70 -12.34 -2.86 -4.36
CA GLY A 70 -11.27 -3.68 -4.90
C GLY A 70 -9.92 -2.98 -4.79
N GLN A 71 -8.87 -3.73 -4.49
CA GLN A 71 -7.52 -3.20 -4.36
C GLN A 71 -6.47 -4.17 -4.88
N ASN A 72 -5.53 -3.67 -5.70
CA ASN A 72 -4.34 -4.42 -6.08
C ASN A 72 -3.39 -4.55 -4.89
N ILE A 73 -3.02 -5.79 -4.57
CA ILE A 73 -2.13 -6.12 -3.44
C ILE A 73 -0.83 -6.80 -3.90
N SER A 74 -0.59 -6.88 -5.20
CA SER A 74 0.57 -7.60 -5.76
C SER A 74 1.88 -7.16 -5.12
N SER A 75 2.04 -5.86 -4.85
CA SER A 75 3.28 -5.29 -4.31
C SER A 75 3.60 -5.68 -2.86
N ILE A 76 2.64 -6.22 -2.11
CA ILE A 76 2.80 -6.65 -0.72
C ILE A 76 2.80 -8.18 -0.55
N LEU A 77 2.65 -8.92 -1.65
CA LEU A 77 2.77 -10.37 -1.66
C LEU A 77 4.24 -10.81 -1.84
N ALA A 78 4.59 -11.91 -1.17
CA ALA A 78 5.88 -12.58 -1.35
C ALA A 78 5.73 -13.80 -2.27
N ASN A 79 6.81 -14.19 -2.94
CA ASN A 79 6.90 -15.54 -3.50
C ASN A 79 6.95 -16.55 -2.35
N GLY A 80 6.17 -17.63 -2.47
CA GLY A 80 5.99 -18.62 -1.42
C GLY A 80 4.74 -18.37 -0.59
N LYS A 81 4.84 -18.62 0.71
CA LYS A 81 3.74 -18.60 1.65
C LYS A 81 3.32 -17.18 2.01
N ASN A 82 2.01 -16.91 1.89
CA ASN A 82 1.35 -15.69 2.33
C ASN A 82 0.14 -16.02 3.19
N THR A 83 -0.40 -15.02 3.89
CA THR A 83 -1.63 -15.10 4.66
C THR A 83 -2.65 -14.08 4.19
N LEU A 84 -3.92 -14.52 4.06
CA LEU A 84 -5.09 -13.67 3.94
C LEU A 84 -5.84 -13.68 5.26
N GLY A 85 -6.10 -12.53 5.83
CA GLY A 85 -6.90 -12.37 7.03
C GLY A 85 -8.12 -11.49 6.78
N ILE A 86 -9.23 -11.79 7.43
CA ILE A 86 -10.39 -10.92 7.52
C ILE A 86 -10.75 -10.71 8.98
N ILE A 87 -11.08 -9.47 9.32
CA ILE A 87 -11.49 -9.07 10.65
C ILE A 87 -12.91 -8.56 10.58
N MET A 88 -13.73 -8.97 11.53
CA MET A 88 -15.05 -8.40 11.78
C MET A 88 -15.11 -7.85 13.19
N PHE A 89 -15.61 -6.66 13.34
CA PHE A 89 -15.83 -6.01 14.62
C PHE A 89 -17.32 -6.08 14.98
N ASN A 90 -17.60 -6.32 16.24
CA ASN A 90 -18.95 -6.11 16.76
C ASN A 90 -19.24 -4.60 16.75
N GLY A 91 -19.98 -4.15 15.73
CA GLY A 91 -20.23 -2.73 15.47
C GLY A 91 -21.26 -2.08 16.38
N SER A 92 -21.79 -2.76 17.41
CA SER A 92 -22.84 -2.22 18.30
C SER A 92 -22.47 -0.86 18.89
N VAL A 93 -21.19 -0.58 19.10
CA VAL A 93 -20.68 0.70 19.60
C VAL A 93 -20.79 1.83 18.56
N PHE A 94 -20.77 1.50 17.26
CA PHE A 94 -20.89 2.50 16.18
C PHE A 94 -22.31 2.62 15.65
N THR A 95 -23.07 1.51 15.62
CA THR A 95 -24.42 1.48 15.03
C THR A 95 -25.51 1.64 16.08
N GLY A 96 -25.19 1.48 17.37
CA GLY A 96 -26.19 1.47 18.45
C GLY A 96 -27.04 0.21 18.50
N GLU A 97 -26.77 -0.79 17.66
CA GLU A 97 -27.47 -2.07 17.67
C GLU A 97 -26.84 -3.00 18.71
N GLU A 98 -27.69 -3.53 19.62
CA GLU A 98 -27.20 -4.33 20.75
C GLU A 98 -26.72 -5.73 20.38
N LYS A 99 -27.04 -6.24 19.18
CA LYS A 99 -26.73 -7.62 18.77
C LYS A 99 -26.36 -7.71 17.30
N LEU A 100 -25.37 -8.55 17.03
CA LEU A 100 -25.07 -9.01 15.68
C LEU A 100 -26.24 -9.85 15.14
N THR A 101 -26.54 -9.65 13.87
CA THR A 101 -27.60 -10.39 13.15
C THR A 101 -26.99 -11.12 11.94
N PRO A 102 -27.67 -12.15 11.39
CA PRO A 102 -27.14 -12.94 10.27
C PRO A 102 -26.96 -12.16 8.97
N ASP A 103 -27.57 -10.99 8.83
CA ASP A 103 -27.36 -10.08 7.68
C ASP A 103 -26.11 -9.19 7.82
N MET A 104 -25.48 -9.17 9.00
CA MET A 104 -24.20 -8.53 9.23
C MET A 104 -23.06 -9.46 8.82
N TRP A 105 -22.25 -9.05 7.85
CA TRP A 105 -21.17 -9.90 7.37
C TRP A 105 -20.02 -9.11 6.76
N CYS A 106 -18.83 -9.74 6.75
CA CYS A 106 -17.61 -9.33 6.08
C CYS A 106 -17.14 -10.44 5.15
N GLU A 107 -16.77 -10.12 3.92
CA GLU A 107 -16.26 -11.08 2.95
C GLU A 107 -15.07 -10.52 2.20
N VAL A 108 -14.02 -11.33 2.03
CA VAL A 108 -12.88 -11.01 1.18
C VAL A 108 -12.64 -12.15 0.21
N GLU A 109 -12.38 -11.79 -1.05
CA GLU A 109 -11.90 -12.67 -2.09
C GLU A 109 -10.54 -12.18 -2.58
N LEU A 110 -9.56 -13.06 -2.63
CA LEU A 110 -8.27 -12.83 -3.29
C LEU A 110 -8.31 -13.51 -4.65
N LYS A 111 -8.13 -12.73 -5.70
CA LYS A 111 -8.16 -13.18 -7.09
C LYS A 111 -6.83 -12.89 -7.79
N LYS A 112 -6.45 -13.79 -8.66
CA LYS A 112 -5.39 -13.58 -9.65
C LYS A 112 -6.06 -13.19 -10.97
N LEU A 113 -5.67 -12.06 -11.53
CA LEU A 113 -6.08 -11.57 -12.85
C LEU A 113 -4.87 -11.69 -13.78
N SER A 114 -4.99 -12.50 -14.80
CA SER A 114 -3.91 -12.74 -15.77
C SER A 114 -4.11 -11.91 -17.03
N ALA A 115 -3.02 -11.57 -17.70
CA ALA A 115 -3.04 -10.75 -18.93
C ALA A 115 -3.88 -11.36 -20.07
N ASN A 116 -4.10 -12.69 -20.06
CA ASN A 116 -4.98 -13.39 -21.01
C ASN A 116 -6.48 -13.26 -20.68
N GLY A 117 -6.83 -12.54 -19.59
CA GLY A 117 -8.21 -12.35 -19.13
C GLY A 117 -8.71 -13.39 -18.12
N ASP A 118 -7.90 -14.36 -17.75
CA ASP A 118 -8.27 -15.34 -16.72
C ASP A 118 -8.42 -14.65 -15.36
N ASN A 119 -9.47 -15.06 -14.63
CA ASN A 119 -9.77 -14.60 -13.28
C ASN A 119 -9.91 -15.82 -12.37
N THR A 120 -8.90 -16.05 -11.52
CA THR A 120 -8.82 -17.23 -10.67
C THR A 120 -8.95 -16.83 -9.19
N LEU A 121 -9.91 -17.42 -8.48
CA LEU A 121 -10.01 -17.29 -7.02
C LEU A 121 -8.84 -18.07 -6.38
N ILE A 122 -8.01 -17.39 -5.61
CA ILE A 122 -6.87 -17.96 -4.90
C ILE A 122 -7.25 -18.33 -3.47
N SER A 123 -7.98 -17.45 -2.80
CA SER A 123 -8.44 -17.64 -1.42
C SER A 123 -9.65 -16.76 -1.16
N GLY A 124 -10.48 -17.14 -0.20
CA GLY A 124 -11.60 -16.34 0.24
C GLY A 124 -11.91 -16.63 1.70
N LEU A 125 -12.48 -15.65 2.38
CA LEU A 125 -12.93 -15.74 3.76
C LEU A 125 -14.22 -14.95 3.93
N ARG A 126 -15.12 -15.47 4.77
CA ARG A 126 -16.32 -14.75 5.15
C ARG A 126 -16.63 -14.95 6.64
N LEU A 127 -16.94 -13.85 7.30
CA LEU A 127 -17.43 -13.80 8.67
C LEU A 127 -18.88 -13.32 8.66
N ASN A 128 -19.72 -13.88 9.51
CA ASN A 128 -21.10 -13.45 9.67
C ASN A 128 -21.44 -13.27 11.15
N GLY A 129 -22.43 -12.45 11.44
CA GLY A 129 -23.23 -12.60 12.66
C GLY A 129 -24.06 -13.88 12.59
N ASN A 130 -24.49 -14.40 13.75
CA ASN A 130 -25.45 -15.50 13.82
C ASN A 130 -26.66 -15.11 14.65
N ASN A 131 -27.64 -16.02 14.74
CA ASN A 131 -28.91 -15.80 15.51
C ASN A 131 -28.68 -15.64 17.02
N ASP A 132 -27.53 -16.11 17.52
CA ASP A 132 -27.14 -15.96 18.94
C ASP A 132 -26.43 -14.65 19.22
N GLY A 133 -26.24 -13.78 18.20
CA GLY A 133 -25.50 -12.52 18.32
C GLY A 133 -23.99 -12.69 18.38
N LYS A 134 -23.43 -13.79 17.84
CA LYS A 134 -21.99 -14.06 17.82
C LYS A 134 -21.42 -13.97 16.41
N MET A 135 -20.16 -13.59 16.31
CA MET A 135 -19.41 -13.68 15.07
C MET A 135 -18.99 -15.13 14.82
N VAL A 136 -19.17 -15.60 13.57
CA VAL A 136 -18.79 -16.95 13.15
C VAL A 136 -18.13 -16.92 11.77
N VAL A 137 -17.23 -17.87 11.53
CA VAL A 137 -16.66 -18.09 10.19
C VAL A 137 -17.66 -18.88 9.36
N SER A 138 -17.91 -18.39 8.14
CA SER A 138 -18.76 -19.08 7.17
C SER A 138 -18.00 -20.24 6.51
N ASP A 139 -18.72 -21.29 6.17
CA ASP A 139 -18.23 -22.44 5.39
C ASP A 139 -18.22 -22.20 3.87
N LYS A 140 -18.64 -21.00 3.42
CA LYS A 140 -18.74 -20.63 2.00
C LYS A 140 -17.49 -21.02 1.18
N TYR A 141 -16.30 -20.84 1.74
CA TYR A 141 -15.05 -21.12 1.07
C TYR A 141 -14.43 -22.47 1.44
N GLN A 142 -15.09 -23.27 2.28
CA GLN A 142 -14.69 -24.62 2.73
C GLN A 142 -13.23 -24.71 3.21
N ASN A 143 -12.77 -23.68 3.91
CA ASN A 143 -11.38 -23.53 4.31
C ASN A 143 -11.18 -23.97 5.78
N ASN A 144 -10.06 -24.67 6.04
CA ASN A 144 -9.53 -24.83 7.39
C ASN A 144 -8.85 -23.52 7.82
N SER A 145 -9.65 -22.47 8.05
CA SER A 145 -9.11 -21.20 8.48
C SER A 145 -8.72 -21.24 9.96
N GLU A 146 -7.57 -20.66 10.28
CA GLU A 146 -7.24 -20.33 11.66
C GLU A 146 -8.20 -19.23 12.13
N GLN A 147 -8.82 -19.44 13.29
CA GLN A 147 -9.74 -18.47 13.88
C GLN A 147 -9.11 -17.90 15.14
N ILE A 148 -9.09 -16.58 15.27
CA ILE A 148 -8.60 -15.88 16.44
C ILE A 148 -9.74 -14.98 16.93
N TYR A 149 -10.29 -15.29 18.08
CA TYR A 149 -11.32 -14.48 18.70
C TYR A 149 -10.69 -13.60 19.78
N PHE A 150 -10.86 -12.31 19.65
CA PHE A 150 -10.52 -11.31 20.65
C PHE A 150 -11.81 -10.84 21.30
N GLY A 151 -12.32 -11.59 22.27
CA GLY A 151 -13.60 -11.31 22.89
C GLY A 151 -13.47 -10.73 24.29
N GLY A 152 -14.42 -9.86 24.64
CA GLY A 152 -14.59 -9.27 25.94
C GLY A 152 -13.68 -8.08 26.24
N PRO A 153 -13.80 -7.44 27.41
CA PRO A 153 -13.06 -6.23 27.79
C PRO A 153 -11.59 -6.51 28.09
N SER A 154 -10.94 -7.40 27.37
CA SER A 154 -9.56 -7.73 27.54
C SER A 154 -8.69 -6.74 26.77
N ARG A 155 -7.94 -5.94 27.50
CA ARG A 155 -6.83 -5.12 27.00
C ARG A 155 -7.22 -4.00 26.05
N ASP A 156 -7.92 -2.97 26.53
CA ASP A 156 -8.13 -1.69 25.88
C ASP A 156 -8.99 -1.67 24.60
N SER A 157 -9.64 -2.77 24.20
CA SER A 157 -10.67 -2.72 23.17
C SER A 157 -12.05 -2.89 23.79
N GLU A 158 -12.88 -1.89 23.63
CA GLU A 158 -14.30 -1.92 23.97
C GLU A 158 -15.11 -2.82 23.01
N PHE A 159 -14.42 -3.57 22.11
CA PHE A 159 -15.03 -4.28 21.00
C PHE A 159 -14.67 -5.75 20.98
N ASP A 160 -15.64 -6.57 20.70
CA ASP A 160 -15.42 -7.95 20.28
C ASP A 160 -14.92 -7.98 18.84
N VAL A 161 -13.87 -8.75 18.59
CA VAL A 161 -13.26 -8.89 17.27
C VAL A 161 -13.06 -10.37 16.95
N LEU A 162 -13.52 -10.80 15.78
CA LEU A 162 -13.17 -12.09 15.21
C LEU A 162 -12.26 -11.88 14.01
N GLU A 163 -11.10 -12.54 14.01
CA GLU A 163 -10.21 -12.64 12.86
C GLU A 163 -10.18 -14.09 12.37
N ALA A 164 -10.33 -14.28 11.05
CA ALA A 164 -10.09 -15.56 10.39
C ALA A 164 -8.92 -15.40 9.41
N LYS A 165 -8.06 -16.43 9.33
CA LYS A 165 -6.87 -16.42 8.48
C LYS A 165 -6.76 -17.69 7.66
N ASN A 166 -6.37 -17.53 6.39
CA ASN A 166 -5.97 -18.60 5.48
C ASN A 166 -4.55 -18.40 5.00
N GLN A 167 -3.87 -19.53 4.73
CA GLN A 167 -2.57 -19.54 4.09
C GLN A 167 -2.73 -19.89 2.61
N PHE A 168 -1.94 -19.23 1.77
CA PHE A 168 -1.89 -19.51 0.33
C PHE A 168 -0.47 -19.32 -0.20
N ASN A 169 -0.18 -19.87 -1.37
CA ASN A 169 1.14 -19.78 -1.99
C ASN A 169 1.05 -19.04 -3.32
N ILE A 170 2.01 -18.12 -3.53
CA ILE A 170 2.19 -17.36 -4.78
C ILE A 170 3.59 -17.64 -5.33
N GLN A 171 3.71 -17.66 -6.65
CA GLN A 171 4.97 -17.78 -7.38
C GLN A 171 4.98 -16.81 -8.56
N GLY A 172 6.17 -16.46 -9.03
CA GLY A 172 6.33 -15.63 -10.22
C GLY A 172 6.24 -14.13 -9.98
N LEU A 173 6.16 -13.68 -8.72
CA LEU A 173 6.27 -12.26 -8.40
C LEU A 173 7.72 -11.77 -8.53
N PRO A 174 7.92 -10.48 -8.87
CA PRO A 174 9.24 -9.86 -8.77
C PRO A 174 9.73 -9.88 -7.31
N GLN A 175 11.04 -9.80 -7.16
CA GLN A 175 11.61 -9.63 -5.83
C GLN A 175 11.52 -8.17 -5.40
N TRP A 176 10.51 -7.83 -4.61
CA TRP A 176 10.34 -6.51 -4.04
C TRP A 176 11.53 -6.10 -3.15
N GLN A 177 11.86 -4.82 -3.09
CA GLN A 177 12.98 -4.32 -2.27
C GLN A 177 12.79 -4.63 -0.78
N TRP A 178 11.55 -4.53 -0.26
CA TRP A 178 11.26 -4.91 1.12
C TRP A 178 11.55 -6.39 1.41
N GLY A 179 11.46 -7.27 0.42
CA GLY A 179 11.80 -8.69 0.55
C GLY A 179 13.29 -8.96 0.85
N LYS A 180 14.16 -8.01 0.50
CA LYS A 180 15.61 -8.03 0.79
C LYS A 180 15.98 -7.20 2.01
N ALA A 181 15.02 -6.52 2.63
CA ALA A 181 15.28 -5.64 3.75
C ALA A 181 15.84 -6.38 4.96
N THR A 182 16.71 -5.72 5.70
CA THR A 182 17.17 -6.18 7.00
C THR A 182 16.02 -6.12 8.00
N PRO A 183 15.74 -7.18 8.76
CA PRO A 183 14.75 -7.13 9.83
C PRO A 183 15.08 -6.01 10.83
N VAL A 184 14.06 -5.22 11.17
CA VAL A 184 14.21 -4.12 12.13
C VAL A 184 14.33 -4.66 13.55
N THR A 185 15.17 -3.99 14.35
CA THR A 185 15.39 -4.28 15.76
C THR A 185 15.20 -3.02 16.61
N GLU A 186 15.25 -3.14 17.93
CA GLU A 186 15.17 -1.99 18.84
C GLU A 186 16.33 -1.00 18.65
N ASP A 187 17.51 -1.48 18.25
CA ASP A 187 18.67 -0.64 17.97
C ASP A 187 18.47 0.32 16.80
N ASP A 188 17.49 0.03 15.94
CA ASP A 188 17.16 0.88 14.80
C ASP A 188 16.21 2.04 15.15
N ILE A 189 15.62 2.05 16.35
CA ILE A 189 14.66 3.08 16.78
C ILE A 189 15.19 4.50 16.58
N PRO A 190 16.42 4.87 16.96
CA PRO A 190 16.94 6.22 16.75
C PRO A 190 17.01 6.59 15.27
N LYS A 191 17.40 5.65 14.41
CA LYS A 191 17.49 5.82 12.95
C LYS A 191 16.11 6.02 12.32
N ILE A 192 15.12 5.24 12.78
CA ILE A 192 13.72 5.35 12.31
C ILE A 192 13.13 6.71 12.70
N ARG A 193 13.29 7.12 13.94
CA ARG A 193 12.83 8.45 14.42
C ARG A 193 13.50 9.59 13.65
N ALA A 194 14.80 9.48 13.38
CA ALA A 194 15.52 10.45 12.55
C ALA A 194 14.98 10.51 11.12
N PHE A 195 14.56 9.38 10.54
CA PHE A 195 13.92 9.35 9.23
C PHE A 195 12.57 10.10 9.24
N TYR A 196 11.69 9.81 10.22
CA TYR A 196 10.42 10.53 10.36
C TYR A 196 10.62 12.04 10.56
N ALA A 197 11.66 12.44 11.33
CA ALA A 197 12.00 13.85 11.49
C ALA A 197 12.39 14.51 10.15
N LYS A 198 13.20 13.81 9.31
CA LYS A 198 13.56 14.27 7.96
C LYS A 198 12.35 14.35 7.03
N LEU A 199 11.45 13.37 7.10
CA LEU A 199 10.22 13.33 6.32
C LEU A 199 9.30 14.50 6.72
N ARG A 200 9.09 14.70 8.03
CA ARG A 200 8.35 15.85 8.55
C ARG A 200 8.96 17.19 8.12
N GLN A 201 10.30 17.32 8.18
CA GLN A 201 10.98 18.54 7.75
C GLN A 201 10.77 18.81 6.26
N ALA A 202 10.74 17.79 5.41
CA ALA A 202 10.45 17.96 3.99
C ALA A 202 9.03 18.56 3.74
N PHE A 203 8.04 18.21 4.57
CA PHE A 203 6.71 18.85 4.56
C PHE A 203 6.76 20.29 5.06
N ILE A 204 7.51 20.61 6.13
CA ILE A 204 7.70 21.98 6.62
C ILE A 204 8.29 22.86 5.54
N ASP A 205 9.34 22.36 4.86
CA ASP A 205 10.06 23.07 3.79
C ASP A 205 9.25 23.10 2.47
N LYS A 206 8.09 22.43 2.41
CA LYS A 206 7.29 22.24 1.18
C LYS A 206 8.12 21.67 0.02
N ASN A 207 9.12 20.85 0.32
CA ASN A 207 10.04 20.31 -0.67
C ASN A 207 9.47 19.05 -1.32
N LEU A 208 8.64 19.24 -2.35
CA LEU A 208 7.98 18.14 -3.07
C LEU A 208 8.97 17.19 -3.74
N ASP A 209 10.08 17.69 -4.29
CA ASP A 209 11.09 16.86 -4.93
C ASP A 209 11.76 15.93 -3.92
N LYS A 210 12.05 16.43 -2.72
CA LYS A 210 12.58 15.61 -1.63
C LYS A 210 11.58 14.56 -1.18
N LEU A 211 10.31 14.91 -1.01
CA LEU A 211 9.24 13.96 -0.66
C LEU A 211 9.10 12.87 -1.72
N LYS A 212 9.07 13.25 -3.01
CA LYS A 212 9.02 12.32 -4.13
C LYS A 212 10.22 11.37 -4.15
N THR A 213 11.41 11.91 -3.92
CA THR A 213 12.66 11.12 -3.87
C THR A 213 12.66 10.14 -2.69
N MET A 214 12.18 10.55 -1.51
CA MET A 214 12.11 9.68 -0.32
C MET A 214 11.20 8.46 -0.53
N GLY A 215 10.14 8.60 -1.32
CA GLY A 215 9.20 7.52 -1.63
C GLY A 215 9.47 6.80 -2.96
N LYS A 216 10.57 7.09 -3.66
CA LYS A 216 10.84 6.61 -5.03
C LYS A 216 10.61 5.10 -5.20
N ILE A 217 11.18 4.29 -4.30
CA ILE A 217 11.03 2.82 -4.35
C ILE A 217 9.56 2.42 -4.28
N SER A 218 8.79 3.04 -3.37
CA SER A 218 7.35 2.77 -3.23
C SER A 218 6.60 3.05 -4.53
N TRP A 219 6.79 4.24 -5.12
CA TRP A 219 6.08 4.62 -6.35
C TRP A 219 6.43 3.73 -7.54
N GLU A 220 7.70 3.38 -7.69
CA GLU A 220 8.18 2.52 -8.78
C GLU A 220 7.66 1.10 -8.66
N GLU A 221 7.70 0.50 -7.46
CA GLU A 221 7.23 -0.87 -7.25
C GLU A 221 5.70 -0.98 -7.30
N MET A 222 4.97 -0.01 -6.74
CA MET A 222 3.51 0.03 -6.84
C MET A 222 3.05 0.22 -8.29
N ALA A 223 3.71 1.11 -9.03
CA ALA A 223 3.44 1.31 -10.45
C ALA A 223 3.71 0.05 -11.27
N TYR A 224 4.82 -0.62 -11.01
CA TYR A 224 5.12 -1.89 -11.67
C TYR A 224 4.05 -2.95 -11.36
N ALA A 225 3.64 -3.07 -10.08
CA ALA A 225 2.61 -4.01 -9.65
C ALA A 225 1.23 -3.74 -10.26
N ASP A 226 0.98 -2.50 -10.66
CA ASP A 226 -0.31 -2.03 -11.20
C ASP A 226 -0.28 -1.85 -12.73
N ASN A 227 0.86 -2.20 -13.36
CA ASN A 227 1.12 -1.91 -14.77
C ASN A 227 0.88 -0.43 -15.12
N GLY A 228 1.15 0.45 -14.18
CA GLY A 228 0.87 1.87 -14.20
C GLY A 228 2.12 2.75 -14.26
N SER A 229 1.94 4.02 -13.94
CA SER A 229 3.01 5.02 -13.88
C SER A 229 3.30 5.43 -12.44
N PRO A 230 4.59 5.55 -12.01
CA PRO A 230 4.96 6.07 -10.70
C PRO A 230 4.37 7.45 -10.38
N ASP A 231 4.19 8.29 -11.41
CA ASP A 231 3.62 9.62 -11.24
C ASP A 231 2.14 9.60 -10.83
N ILE A 232 1.39 8.56 -11.19
CA ILE A 232 -0.01 8.40 -10.77
C ILE A 232 -0.06 8.22 -9.26
N PHE A 233 0.75 7.32 -8.71
CA PHE A 233 0.82 7.08 -7.26
C PHE A 233 1.30 8.31 -6.50
N TRP A 234 2.34 8.98 -6.99
CA TRP A 234 2.79 10.24 -6.39
C TRP A 234 1.70 11.31 -6.37
N LYS A 235 1.03 11.53 -7.49
CA LYS A 235 -0.03 12.54 -7.61
C LYS A 235 -1.26 12.23 -6.77
N SER A 236 -1.62 10.94 -6.60
CA SER A 236 -2.78 10.55 -5.80
C SER A 236 -2.69 10.94 -4.32
N LEU A 237 -1.49 11.22 -3.81
CA LEU A 237 -1.28 11.71 -2.44
C LEU A 237 -1.70 13.18 -2.25
N ASN A 238 -1.85 13.93 -3.34
CA ASN A 238 -2.25 15.33 -3.34
C ASN A 238 -1.42 16.23 -2.40
N PHE A 239 -0.12 15.92 -2.22
CA PHE A 239 0.74 16.69 -1.32
C PHE A 239 0.90 18.14 -1.75
N GLN A 240 1.04 18.39 -3.06
CA GLN A 240 1.15 19.74 -3.59
C GLN A 240 -0.09 20.56 -3.22
N GLU A 241 -1.27 20.07 -3.59
CA GLU A 241 -2.53 20.75 -3.32
C GLU A 241 -2.73 21.02 -1.82
N ARG A 242 -2.48 20.02 -0.96
CA ARG A 242 -2.59 20.18 0.50
C ARG A 242 -1.65 21.26 1.05
N LEU A 243 -0.39 21.27 0.61
CA LEU A 243 0.59 22.27 1.04
C LEU A 243 0.24 23.67 0.53
N GLU A 244 -0.35 23.79 -0.66
CA GLU A 244 -0.91 25.04 -1.21
C GLU A 244 -2.13 25.50 -0.39
N GLN A 245 -3.02 24.59 0.01
CA GLN A 245 -4.15 24.85 0.92
C GLN A 245 -3.74 25.18 2.35
N GLY A 246 -2.46 25.19 2.67
CA GLY A 246 -1.95 25.61 3.97
C GLY A 246 -1.77 24.51 5.00
N TYR A 247 -1.96 23.24 4.64
CA TYR A 247 -1.66 22.12 5.55
C TYR A 247 -0.22 22.19 6.08
N ARG A 248 -0.02 21.89 7.35
CA ARG A 248 1.27 21.89 8.03
C ARG A 248 1.42 20.65 8.88
N PRO A 249 2.64 20.07 8.96
CA PRO A 249 2.86 18.88 9.78
C PRO A 249 2.92 19.23 11.27
N ASN A 250 2.17 18.48 12.07
CA ASN A 250 2.22 18.58 13.52
C ASN A 250 3.58 18.11 14.09
N PRO A 251 3.99 18.58 15.29
CA PRO A 251 5.07 17.95 16.05
C PRO A 251 4.74 16.47 16.35
N ILE A 252 5.77 15.63 16.37
CA ILE A 252 5.60 14.20 16.66
C ILE A 252 5.71 13.97 18.17
N SER A 253 4.65 13.46 18.78
CA SER A 253 4.60 13.04 20.19
C SER A 253 4.83 11.52 20.24
N TRP A 254 6.10 11.10 20.37
CA TRP A 254 6.51 9.71 20.21
C TRP A 254 5.85 8.73 21.19
N GLU A 255 5.45 9.20 22.36
CA GLU A 255 4.76 8.41 23.39
C GLU A 255 3.39 7.89 22.96
N LYS A 256 2.81 8.46 21.90
CA LYS A 256 1.53 8.02 21.33
C LYS A 256 1.66 6.85 20.35
N TYR A 257 2.88 6.56 19.89
CA TYR A 257 3.13 5.64 18.79
C TYR A 257 3.88 4.40 19.21
N ILE A 258 3.45 3.26 18.69
CA ILE A 258 4.11 1.97 18.86
C ILE A 258 4.76 1.60 17.52
N LEU A 259 5.99 1.07 17.55
CA LEU A 259 6.64 0.53 16.36
C LEU A 259 6.03 -0.84 16.03
N SER A 260 5.19 -0.89 15.02
CA SER A 260 4.60 -2.12 14.49
C SER A 260 5.47 -2.70 13.38
N THR A 261 5.65 -4.02 13.41
CA THR A 261 6.50 -4.74 12.45
C THR A 261 5.73 -5.85 11.77
N TYR A 262 6.06 -6.11 10.49
CA TYR A 262 5.35 -7.00 9.59
C TYR A 262 6.34 -7.81 8.75
N LEU A 263 5.87 -8.91 8.15
CA LEU A 263 6.66 -9.70 7.20
C LEU A 263 8.05 -10.07 7.75
N ASN A 264 8.07 -10.73 8.93
CA ASN A 264 9.29 -11.09 9.65
C ASN A 264 10.17 -9.85 9.94
N HIS A 265 9.58 -8.78 10.43
CA HIS A 265 10.23 -7.52 10.80
C HIS A 265 10.90 -6.76 9.63
N ARG A 266 10.57 -7.09 8.37
CA ARG A 266 11.15 -6.41 7.20
C ARG A 266 10.39 -5.17 6.78
N ILE A 267 9.11 -5.08 7.09
CA ILE A 267 8.28 -3.89 6.92
C ILE A 267 7.86 -3.42 8.30
N PHE A 268 7.89 -2.12 8.53
CA PHE A 268 7.51 -1.54 9.80
C PHE A 268 6.95 -0.13 9.63
N ARG A 269 6.25 0.34 10.65
CA ARG A 269 5.74 1.70 10.76
C ARG A 269 5.47 2.04 12.22
N TYR A 270 5.64 3.29 12.62
CA TYR A 270 5.04 3.78 13.86
C TYR A 270 3.54 3.95 13.68
N GLU A 271 2.75 3.49 14.62
CA GLU A 271 1.29 3.49 14.56
C GLU A 271 0.68 3.94 15.88
N ALA A 272 -0.44 4.65 15.81
CA ALA A 272 -1.24 5.07 16.95
C ALA A 272 -2.73 4.83 16.69
N GLY A 273 -3.44 4.46 17.74
CA GLY A 273 -4.89 4.30 17.73
C GLY A 273 -5.38 3.09 16.93
N PHE A 274 -6.69 2.96 16.87
CA PHE A 274 -7.37 1.89 16.15
C PHE A 274 -7.13 1.96 14.64
N GLU A 275 -7.10 3.17 14.07
CA GLU A 275 -6.86 3.42 12.65
C GLU A 275 -5.38 3.26 12.24
N ARG A 276 -4.50 2.93 13.19
CA ARG A 276 -3.06 2.72 12.96
C ARG A 276 -2.39 3.89 12.23
N LEU A 277 -2.69 5.11 12.67
CA LEU A 277 -2.20 6.33 12.04
C LEU A 277 -0.71 6.53 12.30
N SER A 278 0.02 6.96 11.28
CA SER A 278 1.46 7.25 11.38
C SER A 278 1.75 8.61 12.00
N PRO A 279 3.02 8.87 12.44
CA PRO A 279 3.41 10.16 13.02
C PRO A 279 3.38 11.35 12.06
N ILE A 280 3.15 11.13 10.75
CA ILE A 280 3.07 12.23 9.77
C ILE A 280 1.63 12.68 9.63
N GLU A 281 1.22 13.56 10.50
CA GLU A 281 -0.07 14.23 10.49
C GLU A 281 0.08 15.66 9.95
N LEU A 282 -0.68 16.01 8.93
CA LEU A 282 -0.80 17.35 8.38
C LEU A 282 -2.15 17.92 8.77
N VAL A 283 -2.16 19.16 9.27
CA VAL A 283 -3.39 19.86 9.70
C VAL A 283 -3.62 21.08 8.83
N SER A 284 -4.86 21.23 8.33
CA SER A 284 -5.27 22.42 7.57
C SER A 284 -5.49 23.62 8.50
N PRO A 285 -5.58 24.86 7.97
CA PRO A 285 -5.95 26.04 8.74
C PRO A 285 -7.32 25.91 9.44
N GLU A 286 -8.24 25.10 8.89
CA GLU A 286 -9.58 24.83 9.44
C GLU A 286 -9.59 23.66 10.43
N GLY A 287 -8.42 23.07 10.76
CA GLY A 287 -8.30 21.97 11.70
C GLY A 287 -8.63 20.58 11.13
N LYS A 288 -8.67 20.42 9.79
CA LYS A 288 -8.84 19.11 9.15
C LYS A 288 -7.52 18.36 9.14
N ASN A 289 -7.53 17.08 9.54
CA ASN A 289 -6.36 16.23 9.59
C ASN A 289 -6.20 15.42 8.29
N TYR A 290 -4.96 15.23 7.88
CA TYR A 290 -4.54 14.29 6.85
C TYR A 290 -3.33 13.52 7.36
N PHE A 291 -3.39 12.20 7.31
CA PHE A 291 -2.31 11.33 7.74
C PHE A 291 -1.61 10.70 6.53
N TYR A 292 -0.30 10.86 6.45
CA TYR A 292 0.52 10.11 5.51
C TYR A 292 1.08 8.89 6.22
N ASN A 293 0.65 7.71 5.81
CA ASN A 293 0.89 6.43 6.48
C ASN A 293 1.89 5.52 5.74
N PRO A 294 3.16 5.94 5.50
CA PRO A 294 4.11 5.14 4.74
C PRO A 294 4.58 3.92 5.54
N TYR A 295 4.70 2.78 4.86
CA TYR A 295 5.46 1.65 5.38
C TYR A 295 6.92 1.78 5.01
N LEU A 296 7.77 1.40 5.96
CA LEU A 296 9.22 1.57 5.90
C LEU A 296 9.92 0.21 5.93
N SER A 297 11.15 0.18 5.40
CA SER A 297 12.08 -0.94 5.49
C SER A 297 13.51 -0.43 5.70
N ILE A 298 14.42 -1.30 6.15
CA ILE A 298 15.85 -1.01 6.18
C ILE A 298 16.50 -1.70 4.98
N ILE A 299 16.87 -0.91 3.98
CA ILE A 299 17.51 -1.36 2.75
C ILE A 299 18.93 -0.78 2.72
N ASP A 300 19.95 -1.64 2.59
CA ASP A 300 21.37 -1.25 2.61
C ASP A 300 21.70 -0.33 3.78
N GLY A 301 21.18 -0.67 4.99
CA GLY A 301 21.38 0.07 6.22
C GLY A 301 20.63 1.40 6.34
N LYS A 302 19.79 1.77 5.35
CA LYS A 302 19.03 3.03 5.31
C LYS A 302 17.53 2.77 5.47
N VAL A 303 16.88 3.57 6.31
CA VAL A 303 15.41 3.59 6.40
C VAL A 303 14.85 4.19 5.11
N THR A 304 13.92 3.47 4.50
CA THR A 304 13.39 3.77 3.16
C THR A 304 11.87 3.53 3.14
N ILE A 305 11.12 4.38 2.45
CA ILE A 305 9.69 4.17 2.19
C ILE A 305 9.55 3.09 1.11
N VAL A 306 8.77 2.05 1.42
CA VAL A 306 8.56 0.93 0.49
C VAL A 306 7.10 0.74 0.09
N ARG A 307 6.13 1.27 0.91
CA ARG A 307 4.68 1.24 0.59
C ARG A 307 3.99 2.46 1.18
#